data_471be0d58b0e798ce533dd7393b0a0be
#
_entry.id   471be0d58b0e798ce533dd7393b0a0be
#
_cell.length_a   1.000
_cell.length_b   1.000
_cell.length_c   1.000
_cell.angle_alpha   90.00
_cell.angle_beta   90.00
_cell.angle_gamma   90.00
#
_symmetry.space_group_name_H-M   'P 1'
#
loop_
_entity.id
_entity.type
_entity.pdbx_description
1 polymer ?
#
loop_
_entity_poly.entity_id
_entity_poly.type
_entity_poly.pdbx_seq_one_letter_code
_entity_poly.pdbx_strand_id
1 'polypeptide(L)'
;ACGASCPSGSIYKREEDGIVLVDQNKCKGWRMCMSGCPYKKVYYNWSTGKAEKCIFCYPRVESGMPTVCSESCVGRIRYMGVMLYDADKIKDLASTPNEGDLYEAQRQIFLDPNDPEIETAALEAGISHDWIEAAKASPIYKMISKWKIALPLHPEFRTLPMVWYVPPLSPIAQAVDVGKLSMKGFIPDVQSLRVPMQYLANLLAGGNTKPVIEALSRLLAERTILRKYSDEAGTSQFLTCEILPEQLQDIEEVNELKALGLTVQDICDMHRLLAIADFKDRFVVPSANRNTEAAVLLQGTQGYNLGGGENMRRRADSLFGAPVPWRTRRSR
;
A
#
# COMPACT_ATOMS: atom_id res chain seq x y z
N ALA A 1 18.03 -6.47 1.90
CA ALA A 1 18.69 -7.31 2.92
C ALA A 1 18.74 -8.79 2.50
N CYS A 2 17.60 -9.49 2.32
CA CYS A 2 17.64 -10.93 1.97
C CYS A 2 18.33 -11.24 0.63
N GLY A 3 18.21 -10.37 -0.38
CA GLY A 3 18.94 -10.50 -1.65
C GLY A 3 20.45 -10.42 -1.46
N ALA A 4 20.93 -9.43 -0.70
CA ALA A 4 22.34 -9.27 -0.39
C ALA A 4 22.92 -10.42 0.44
N SER A 5 22.07 -11.12 1.21
CA SER A 5 22.48 -12.27 2.03
C SER A 5 22.51 -13.58 1.26
N CYS A 6 22.14 -13.60 -0.02
CA CYS A 6 22.08 -14.82 -0.81
C CYS A 6 23.36 -15.03 -1.62
N PRO A 7 24.26 -15.98 -1.25
CA PRO A 7 25.53 -16.17 -1.96
C PRO A 7 25.36 -16.70 -3.40
N SER A 8 24.25 -17.41 -3.67
CA SER A 8 23.97 -17.95 -5.00
C SER A 8 23.25 -16.96 -5.92
N GLY A 9 22.94 -15.74 -5.45
CA GLY A 9 22.17 -14.76 -6.22
C GLY A 9 20.76 -15.24 -6.61
N SER A 10 20.23 -16.25 -5.91
CA SER A 10 18.89 -16.79 -6.22
C SER A 10 17.74 -15.86 -5.82
N ILE A 11 17.99 -14.88 -4.95
CA ILE A 11 17.00 -13.85 -4.59
C ILE A 11 17.28 -12.60 -5.40
N TYR A 12 16.31 -12.19 -6.19
CA TYR A 12 16.42 -11.05 -7.07
C TYR A 12 15.18 -10.16 -7.00
N LYS A 13 15.32 -8.90 -7.38
CA LYS A 13 14.26 -7.93 -7.51
C LYS A 13 13.91 -7.80 -8.99
N ARG A 14 12.63 -7.90 -9.34
CA ARG A 14 12.15 -7.65 -10.69
C ARG A 14 12.31 -6.17 -11.02
N GLU A 15 12.72 -5.86 -12.23
CA GLU A 15 12.92 -4.48 -12.69
C GLU A 15 11.57 -3.79 -12.96
N GLU A 16 10.62 -4.54 -13.54
CA GLU A 16 9.34 -4.02 -13.99
C GLU A 16 8.39 -3.57 -12.86
N ASP A 17 8.44 -4.20 -11.70
CA ASP A 17 7.50 -3.93 -10.60
C ASP A 17 8.16 -3.95 -9.21
N GLY A 18 9.44 -4.22 -9.14
CA GLY A 18 10.18 -4.27 -7.89
C GLY A 18 9.85 -5.47 -6.98
N ILE A 19 9.08 -6.44 -7.43
CA ILE A 19 8.76 -7.64 -6.65
C ILE A 19 10.01 -8.49 -6.44
N VAL A 20 10.26 -8.90 -5.20
CA VAL A 20 11.41 -9.74 -4.85
C VAL A 20 11.02 -11.20 -4.87
N LEU A 21 11.69 -11.98 -5.71
CA LEU A 21 11.43 -13.41 -5.91
C LEU A 21 12.67 -14.27 -5.57
N VAL A 22 12.43 -15.58 -5.45
CA VAL A 22 13.47 -16.59 -5.27
C VAL A 22 13.47 -17.51 -6.48
N ASP A 23 14.56 -17.51 -7.23
CA ASP A 23 14.78 -18.49 -8.29
C ASP A 23 15.06 -19.86 -7.66
N GLN A 24 14.09 -20.76 -7.80
CA GLN A 24 14.16 -22.09 -7.19
C GLN A 24 15.24 -22.97 -7.80
N ASN A 25 15.70 -22.70 -9.04
CA ASN A 25 16.77 -23.47 -9.68
C ASN A 25 18.13 -23.09 -9.11
N LYS A 26 18.35 -21.80 -8.86
CA LYS A 26 19.60 -21.27 -8.30
C LYS A 26 19.69 -21.44 -6.78
N CYS A 27 18.56 -21.62 -6.09
CA CYS A 27 18.54 -21.78 -4.64
C CYS A 27 19.24 -23.08 -4.21
N LYS A 28 20.29 -22.96 -3.40
CA LYS A 28 21.05 -24.08 -2.85
C LYS A 28 20.68 -24.45 -1.41
N GLY A 29 19.65 -23.77 -0.85
CA GLY A 29 19.14 -24.10 0.48
C GLY A 29 20.04 -23.69 1.65
N TRP A 30 20.98 -22.77 1.46
CA TRP A 30 21.92 -22.35 2.53
C TRP A 30 21.28 -21.55 3.66
N ARG A 31 20.05 -21.12 3.53
CA ARG A 31 19.22 -20.45 4.56
C ARG A 31 19.73 -19.08 5.05
N MET A 32 20.81 -18.55 4.50
CA MET A 32 21.35 -17.23 4.89
C MET A 32 20.33 -16.09 4.70
N CYS A 33 19.45 -16.22 3.71
CA CYS A 33 18.34 -15.26 3.49
C CYS A 33 17.33 -15.20 4.65
N MET A 34 17.17 -16.28 5.41
CA MET A 34 16.31 -16.29 6.59
C MET A 34 16.90 -15.45 7.71
N SER A 35 18.22 -15.58 7.93
CA SER A 35 18.96 -14.77 8.91
C SER A 35 19.04 -13.31 8.49
N GLY A 36 19.31 -13.05 7.22
CA GLY A 36 19.45 -11.70 6.67
C GLY A 36 18.14 -10.93 6.49
N CYS A 37 16.98 -11.58 6.61
CA CYS A 37 15.69 -10.88 6.50
C CYS A 37 15.32 -10.23 7.84
N PRO A 38 15.25 -8.89 7.93
CA PRO A 38 14.86 -8.22 9.18
C PRO A 38 13.41 -8.53 9.56
N TYR A 39 12.52 -8.68 8.58
CA TYR A 39 11.13 -9.06 8.79
C TYR A 39 10.93 -10.53 9.17
N LYS A 40 11.96 -11.40 9.06
CA LYS A 40 11.87 -12.86 9.27
C LYS A 40 10.75 -13.51 8.46
N LYS A 41 10.56 -13.06 7.21
CA LYS A 41 9.51 -13.52 6.30
C LYS A 41 10.04 -14.32 5.10
N VAL A 42 11.20 -14.93 5.25
CA VAL A 42 11.73 -15.97 4.36
C VAL A 42 11.66 -17.30 5.12
N TYR A 43 11.08 -18.30 4.51
CA TYR A 43 10.85 -19.62 5.10
C TYR A 43 11.67 -20.67 4.37
N TYR A 44 11.94 -21.78 5.03
CA TYR A 44 12.61 -22.92 4.43
C TYR A 44 11.61 -24.06 4.25
N ASN A 45 11.49 -24.55 3.03
CA ASN A 45 10.69 -25.72 2.71
C ASN A 45 11.55 -26.96 2.82
N TRP A 46 11.31 -27.77 3.84
CA TRP A 46 12.08 -28.98 4.11
C TRP A 46 11.85 -30.09 3.08
N SER A 47 10.70 -30.10 2.40
CA SER A 47 10.41 -31.10 1.37
C SER A 47 11.16 -30.84 0.06
N THR A 48 11.40 -29.56 -0.27
CA THR A 48 12.12 -29.17 -1.48
C THR A 48 13.59 -28.84 -1.22
N GLY A 49 13.97 -28.63 0.04
CA GLY A 49 15.32 -28.20 0.42
C GLY A 49 15.63 -26.75 0.03
N LYS A 50 14.63 -25.88 -0.14
CA LYS A 50 14.81 -24.55 -0.71
C LYS A 50 14.10 -23.46 0.11
N ALA A 51 14.57 -22.22 -0.06
CA ALA A 51 13.95 -21.06 0.55
C ALA A 51 12.71 -20.61 -0.23
N GLU A 52 11.67 -20.22 0.50
CA GLU A 52 10.42 -19.70 -0.05
C GLU A 52 10.04 -18.41 0.68
N LYS A 53 9.34 -17.52 0.00
CA LYS A 53 8.80 -16.27 0.56
C LYS A 53 7.55 -15.83 -0.19
N CYS A 54 6.85 -14.85 0.35
CA CYS A 54 5.76 -14.19 -0.35
C CYS A 54 6.21 -13.75 -1.75
N ILE A 55 5.46 -14.15 -2.77
CA ILE A 55 5.68 -13.80 -4.18
C ILE A 55 4.90 -12.56 -4.61
N PHE A 56 4.28 -11.85 -3.66
CA PHE A 56 3.43 -10.69 -3.89
C PHE A 56 2.26 -10.95 -4.84
N CYS A 57 1.78 -12.19 -4.91
CA CYS A 57 0.74 -12.64 -5.84
C CYS A 57 0.99 -12.18 -7.30
N TYR A 58 2.26 -12.15 -7.74
CA TYR A 58 2.63 -11.57 -9.04
C TYR A 58 1.78 -12.08 -10.22
N PRO A 59 1.31 -13.35 -10.27
CA PRO A 59 0.43 -13.78 -11.36
C PRO A 59 -0.92 -13.05 -11.37
N ARG A 60 -1.42 -12.62 -10.19
CA ARG A 60 -2.63 -11.79 -10.09
C ARG A 60 -2.31 -10.34 -10.46
N VAL A 61 -1.21 -9.80 -9.93
CA VAL A 61 -0.76 -8.44 -10.22
C VAL A 61 -0.55 -8.25 -11.73
N GLU A 62 0.06 -9.21 -12.41
CA GLU A 62 0.22 -9.19 -13.87
C GLU A 62 -1.10 -9.21 -14.65
N SER A 63 -2.17 -9.73 -14.06
CA SER A 63 -3.53 -9.70 -14.64
C SER A 63 -4.37 -8.49 -14.18
N GLY A 64 -3.76 -7.50 -13.53
CA GLY A 64 -4.45 -6.30 -13.06
C GLY A 64 -5.26 -6.49 -11.77
N MET A 65 -5.04 -7.58 -11.03
CA MET A 65 -5.74 -7.85 -9.77
C MET A 65 -4.85 -7.54 -8.56
N PRO A 66 -5.43 -7.11 -7.43
CA PRO A 66 -4.67 -6.89 -6.20
C PRO A 66 -4.17 -8.21 -5.61
N THR A 67 -3.24 -8.09 -4.65
CA THR A 67 -2.83 -9.23 -3.85
C THR A 67 -3.98 -9.74 -2.99
N VAL A 68 -4.04 -11.06 -2.77
CA VAL A 68 -5.10 -11.69 -1.97
C VAL A 68 -5.20 -11.10 -0.56
N CYS A 69 -4.06 -10.82 0.07
CA CYS A 69 -4.03 -10.26 1.43
C CYS A 69 -4.54 -8.81 1.52
N SER A 70 -4.51 -8.04 0.44
CA SER A 70 -5.11 -6.70 0.39
C SER A 70 -6.62 -6.78 0.14
N GLU A 71 -7.02 -7.65 -0.77
CA GLU A 71 -8.43 -7.88 -1.12
C GLU A 71 -9.23 -8.45 0.05
N SER A 72 -8.70 -9.48 0.73
CA SER A 72 -9.37 -10.16 1.85
C SER A 72 -9.23 -9.45 3.20
N CYS A 73 -8.63 -8.26 3.25
CA CYS A 73 -8.41 -7.55 4.50
C CYS A 73 -9.73 -6.95 5.04
N VAL A 74 -10.37 -7.63 5.99
CA VAL A 74 -11.64 -7.18 6.61
C VAL A 74 -11.52 -5.77 7.22
N GLY A 75 -10.38 -5.46 7.86
CA GLY A 75 -10.13 -4.14 8.46
C GLY A 75 -9.81 -3.04 7.44
N ARG A 76 -9.70 -3.36 6.15
CA ARG A 76 -9.32 -2.41 5.08
C ARG A 76 -8.08 -1.59 5.41
N ILE A 77 -7.11 -2.21 6.10
CA ILE A 77 -5.90 -1.51 6.56
C ILE A 77 -4.72 -1.61 5.59
N ARG A 78 -4.78 -2.49 4.57
CA ARG A 78 -3.69 -2.73 3.63
C ARG A 78 -3.99 -2.15 2.28
N TYR A 79 -3.07 -1.32 1.80
CA TYR A 79 -3.15 -0.67 0.49
C TYR A 79 -1.89 -0.91 -0.31
N MET A 80 -2.06 -1.08 -1.60
CA MET A 80 -0.99 -1.18 -2.59
C MET A 80 -1.45 -0.47 -3.87
N GLY A 81 -0.51 -0.05 -4.68
CA GLY A 81 -0.79 0.58 -5.95
C GLY A 81 0.50 0.96 -6.65
N VAL A 82 0.36 1.53 -7.83
CA VAL A 82 1.49 2.03 -8.59
C VAL A 82 1.91 3.38 -8.02
N MET A 83 3.21 3.55 -7.82
CA MET A 83 3.82 4.81 -7.39
C MET A 83 5.07 5.10 -8.21
N LEU A 84 5.23 6.34 -8.59
CA LEU A 84 6.48 6.85 -9.14
C LEU A 84 7.40 7.26 -7.99
N TYR A 85 8.68 6.98 -8.11
CA TYR A 85 9.66 7.35 -7.10
C TYR A 85 11.00 7.74 -7.72
N ASP A 86 11.72 8.60 -7.02
CA ASP A 86 13.07 9.03 -7.39
C ASP A 86 14.09 7.99 -6.94
N ALA A 87 14.68 7.28 -7.90
CA ALA A 87 15.63 6.22 -7.63
C ALA A 87 16.96 6.74 -7.08
N ASP A 88 17.37 7.96 -7.42
CA ASP A 88 18.62 8.56 -6.99
C ASP A 88 18.60 8.91 -5.49
N LYS A 89 17.44 9.27 -4.96
CA LYS A 89 17.24 9.54 -3.54
C LYS A 89 17.22 8.32 -2.63
N ILE A 90 17.17 7.09 -3.19
CA ILE A 90 17.13 5.85 -2.37
C ILE A 90 18.38 5.72 -1.51
N LYS A 91 19.55 6.12 -2.01
CA LYS A 91 20.82 6.06 -1.27
C LYS A 91 20.79 7.01 -0.07
N ASP A 92 20.30 8.21 -0.27
CA ASP A 92 20.22 9.24 0.79
C ASP A 92 19.21 8.82 1.86
N LEU A 93 18.05 8.31 1.43
CA LEU A 93 17.07 7.68 2.31
C LEU A 93 17.70 6.57 3.18
N ALA A 94 18.43 5.65 2.54
CA ALA A 94 19.07 4.54 3.25
C ALA A 94 20.17 5.00 4.22
N SER A 95 20.71 6.19 4.02
CA SER A 95 21.76 6.80 4.85
C SER A 95 21.21 7.67 5.99
N THR A 96 19.90 7.89 6.09
CA THR A 96 19.26 8.68 7.15
C THR A 96 19.66 8.12 8.53
N PRO A 97 20.32 8.90 9.40
CA PRO A 97 20.89 8.37 10.65
C PRO A 97 19.82 8.05 11.69
N ASN A 98 18.81 8.89 11.82
CA ASN A 98 17.77 8.76 12.83
C ASN A 98 16.59 7.93 12.31
N GLU A 99 16.24 6.86 13.02
CA GLU A 99 15.13 5.95 12.64
C GLU A 99 13.76 6.63 12.64
N GLY A 100 13.56 7.61 13.54
CA GLY A 100 12.31 8.37 13.62
C GLY A 100 12.03 9.27 12.41
N ASP A 101 13.07 9.58 11.61
CA ASP A 101 12.95 10.42 10.41
C ASP A 101 12.74 9.59 9.13
N LEU A 102 12.93 8.28 9.20
CA LEU A 102 12.86 7.38 8.06
C LEU A 102 11.47 7.37 7.38
N TYR A 103 10.40 7.51 8.15
CA TYR A 103 9.06 7.62 7.58
C TYR A 103 8.95 8.83 6.64
N GLU A 104 9.38 9.99 7.10
CA GLU A 104 9.32 11.22 6.30
C GLU A 104 10.27 11.16 5.10
N ALA A 105 11.47 10.63 5.29
CA ALA A 105 12.42 10.41 4.22
C ALA A 105 11.87 9.45 3.14
N GLN A 106 11.20 8.36 3.55
CA GLN A 106 10.55 7.44 2.61
C GLN A 106 9.41 8.12 1.84
N ARG A 107 8.66 9.00 2.47
CA ARG A 107 7.56 9.72 1.82
C ARG A 107 8.06 10.69 0.75
N GLN A 108 9.21 11.34 1.00
CA GLN A 108 9.78 12.36 0.12
C GLN A 108 10.38 11.82 -1.19
N ILE A 109 10.59 10.53 -1.32
CA ILE A 109 11.06 9.95 -2.58
C ILE A 109 9.94 9.71 -3.60
N PHE A 110 8.67 9.71 -3.16
CA PHE A 110 7.55 9.51 -4.06
C PHE A 110 7.18 10.79 -4.80
N LEU A 111 6.98 10.64 -6.10
CA LEU A 111 6.74 11.72 -7.05
C LEU A 111 5.25 11.83 -7.35
N ASP A 112 4.76 13.05 -7.58
CA ASP A 112 3.35 13.26 -7.95
C ASP A 112 3.14 12.83 -9.41
N PRO A 113 2.31 11.82 -9.67
CA PRO A 113 2.05 11.35 -11.02
C PRO A 113 1.23 12.35 -11.86
N ASN A 114 0.64 13.37 -11.23
CA ASN A 114 -0.13 14.41 -11.93
C ASN A 114 0.74 15.62 -12.33
N ASP A 115 2.01 15.64 -11.95
CA ASP A 115 2.93 16.70 -12.33
C ASP A 115 3.43 16.44 -13.75
N PRO A 116 3.24 17.39 -14.71
CA PRO A 116 3.66 17.22 -16.10
C PRO A 116 5.18 17.02 -16.28
N GLU A 117 5.99 17.62 -15.40
CA GLU A 117 7.45 17.44 -15.45
C GLU A 117 7.82 16.00 -15.07
N ILE A 118 7.17 15.46 -14.05
CA ILE A 118 7.37 14.06 -13.61
C ILE A 118 6.87 13.08 -14.66
N GLU A 119 5.74 13.36 -15.31
CA GLU A 119 5.22 12.54 -16.41
C GLU A 119 6.21 12.46 -17.57
N THR A 120 6.74 13.62 -17.99
CA THR A 120 7.73 13.69 -19.07
C THR A 120 8.99 12.91 -18.71
N ALA A 121 9.53 13.12 -17.52
CA ALA A 121 10.71 12.42 -17.05
C ALA A 121 10.50 10.90 -16.94
N ALA A 122 9.30 10.46 -16.53
CA ALA A 122 8.94 9.06 -16.45
C ALA A 122 8.89 8.40 -17.84
N LEU A 123 8.34 9.08 -18.83
CA LEU A 123 8.34 8.61 -20.24
C LEU A 123 9.75 8.53 -20.81
N GLU A 124 10.60 9.51 -20.54
CA GLU A 124 12.01 9.51 -20.95
C GLU A 124 12.80 8.37 -20.30
N ALA A 125 12.46 8.03 -19.03
CA ALA A 125 13.02 6.89 -18.33
C ALA A 125 12.49 5.52 -18.83
N GLY A 126 11.59 5.52 -19.83
CA GLY A 126 11.05 4.30 -20.44
C GLY A 126 9.86 3.67 -19.69
N ILE A 127 9.25 4.39 -18.77
CA ILE A 127 8.02 3.94 -18.10
C ILE A 127 6.87 4.07 -19.12
N SER A 128 6.09 2.99 -19.29
CA SER A 128 4.99 2.99 -20.24
C SER A 128 3.84 3.91 -19.80
N HIS A 129 3.14 4.48 -20.75
CA HIS A 129 1.97 5.33 -20.50
C HIS A 129 0.92 4.67 -19.60
N ASP A 130 0.68 3.36 -19.77
CA ASP A 130 -0.28 2.61 -18.95
C ASP A 130 0.07 2.60 -17.45
N TRP A 131 1.37 2.58 -17.12
CA TRP A 131 1.83 2.64 -15.74
C TRP A 131 1.67 4.05 -15.16
N ILE A 132 1.89 5.07 -15.95
CA ILE A 132 1.70 6.48 -15.56
C ILE A 132 0.22 6.73 -15.30
N GLU A 133 -0.67 6.31 -16.20
CA GLU A 133 -2.12 6.41 -16.00
C GLU A 133 -2.60 5.63 -14.78
N ALA A 134 -2.05 4.44 -14.55
CA ALA A 134 -2.35 3.68 -13.33
C ALA A 134 -1.85 4.41 -12.07
N ALA A 135 -0.71 5.07 -12.12
CA ALA A 135 -0.20 5.86 -11.00
C ALA A 135 -1.10 7.09 -10.72
N LYS A 136 -1.59 7.76 -11.76
CA LYS A 136 -2.55 8.88 -11.62
C LYS A 136 -3.88 8.43 -11.02
N ALA A 137 -4.40 7.29 -11.49
CA ALA A 137 -5.66 6.71 -10.99
C ALA A 137 -5.52 6.09 -9.59
N SER A 138 -4.32 5.70 -9.19
CA SER A 138 -4.06 5.05 -7.90
C SER A 138 -4.23 6.01 -6.72
N PRO A 139 -5.02 5.65 -5.70
CA PRO A 139 -5.19 6.50 -4.53
C PRO A 139 -3.96 6.52 -3.61
N ILE A 140 -3.01 5.60 -3.80
CA ILE A 140 -1.93 5.37 -2.84
C ILE A 140 -1.03 6.60 -2.65
N TYR A 141 -0.73 7.34 -3.73
CA TYR A 141 0.05 8.56 -3.63
C TYR A 141 -0.66 9.62 -2.75
N LYS A 142 -1.97 9.83 -2.97
CA LYS A 142 -2.77 10.74 -2.13
C LYS A 142 -2.76 10.33 -0.66
N MET A 143 -2.91 9.02 -0.38
CA MET A 143 -2.91 8.48 0.99
C MET A 143 -1.58 8.70 1.71
N ILE A 144 -0.45 8.61 1.00
CA ILE A 144 0.89 8.76 1.58
C ILE A 144 1.30 10.22 1.67
N SER A 145 1.18 10.96 0.56
CA SER A 145 1.78 12.30 0.44
C SER A 145 0.83 13.42 0.79
N LYS A 146 -0.43 13.35 0.36
CA LYS A 146 -1.42 14.40 0.59
C LYS A 146 -2.13 14.24 1.93
N TRP A 147 -2.78 13.11 2.14
CA TRP A 147 -3.56 12.88 3.36
C TRP A 147 -2.71 12.35 4.52
N LYS A 148 -1.56 11.77 4.26
CA LYS A 148 -0.62 11.22 5.25
C LYS A 148 -1.29 10.26 6.25
N ILE A 149 -2.20 9.41 5.75
CA ILE A 149 -2.92 8.42 6.54
C ILE A 149 -2.38 7.00 6.37
N ALA A 150 -1.55 6.77 5.36
CA ALA A 150 -0.93 5.49 5.10
C ALA A 150 0.55 5.52 5.51
N LEU A 151 0.95 4.51 6.29
CA LEU A 151 2.29 4.37 6.85
C LEU A 151 2.93 3.05 6.40
N PRO A 152 4.27 3.02 6.28
CA PRO A 152 5.00 1.79 5.96
C PRO A 152 5.09 0.87 7.18
N LEU A 153 5.43 -0.39 6.96
CA LEU A 153 5.73 -1.33 8.02
C LEU A 153 7.24 -1.35 8.29
N HIS A 154 7.67 -1.08 9.50
CA HIS A 154 9.06 -1.11 9.94
C HIS A 154 10.01 -0.29 9.06
N PRO A 155 9.86 1.04 8.99
CA PRO A 155 10.72 1.90 8.18
C PRO A 155 12.20 1.80 8.59
N GLU A 156 12.49 1.45 9.85
CA GLU A 156 13.84 1.23 10.38
C GLU A 156 14.61 0.11 9.66
N PHE A 157 13.91 -0.79 8.98
CA PHE A 157 14.55 -1.82 8.16
C PHE A 157 15.07 -1.32 6.81
N ARG A 158 14.84 -0.03 6.51
CA ARG A 158 15.37 0.69 5.33
C ARG A 158 15.09 -0.03 4.01
N THR A 159 13.91 -0.62 3.89
CA THR A 159 13.42 -1.23 2.66
C THR A 159 12.39 -0.32 2.02
N LEU A 160 12.35 -0.27 0.68
CA LEU A 160 11.30 0.47 -0.02
C LEU A 160 9.98 -0.28 0.12
N PRO A 161 8.96 0.32 0.77
CA PRO A 161 7.71 -0.38 1.04
C PRO A 161 6.86 -0.50 -0.23
N MET A 162 6.26 -1.68 -0.44
CA MET A 162 5.29 -1.95 -1.51
C MET A 162 3.85 -1.99 -0.99
N VAL A 163 3.67 -2.16 0.32
CA VAL A 163 2.37 -2.18 1.00
C VAL A 163 2.38 -1.12 2.07
N TRP A 164 1.30 -0.35 2.11
CA TRP A 164 1.08 0.72 3.07
C TRP A 164 -0.11 0.39 3.95
N TYR A 165 -0.06 0.85 5.19
CA TYR A 165 -1.02 0.50 6.22
C TYR A 165 -1.72 1.74 6.77
N VAL A 166 -3.05 1.70 6.76
CA VAL A 166 -3.87 2.69 7.45
C VAL A 166 -4.10 2.20 8.87
N PRO A 167 -3.80 3.00 9.92
CA PRO A 167 -4.04 2.59 11.29
C PRO A 167 -5.51 2.23 11.55
N PRO A 168 -5.79 1.18 12.33
CA PRO A 168 -7.16 0.74 12.58
C PRO A 168 -7.92 1.73 13.46
N LEU A 169 -9.16 2.06 13.07
CA LEU A 169 -10.03 3.02 13.75
C LEU A 169 -11.11 2.38 14.64
N SER A 170 -11.30 1.07 14.58
CA SER A 170 -12.42 0.41 15.24
C SER A 170 -12.56 0.72 16.74
N PRO A 171 -11.49 0.72 17.54
CA PRO A 171 -11.58 1.10 18.96
C PRO A 171 -11.92 2.58 19.17
N ILE A 172 -11.54 3.43 18.22
CA ILE A 172 -11.73 4.89 18.27
C ILE A 172 -13.21 5.25 18.11
N ALA A 173 -13.88 4.64 17.13
CA ALA A 173 -15.29 4.89 16.86
C ALA A 173 -16.18 4.63 18.10
N GLN A 174 -15.93 3.52 18.80
CA GLN A 174 -16.67 3.19 20.03
C GLN A 174 -16.41 4.16 21.18
N ALA A 175 -15.24 4.75 21.26
CA ALA A 175 -14.88 5.68 22.33
C ALA A 175 -15.52 7.08 22.11
N VAL A 176 -15.68 7.50 20.86
CA VAL A 176 -16.45 8.71 20.49
C VAL A 176 -17.92 8.55 20.86
N ASP A 177 -18.50 7.38 20.58
CA ASP A 177 -19.91 7.09 20.83
C ASP A 177 -20.31 7.17 22.32
N VAL A 178 -19.37 6.93 23.20
CA VAL A 178 -19.64 6.84 24.65
C VAL A 178 -19.35 8.14 25.40
N GLY A 179 -18.93 9.22 24.69
CA GLY A 179 -18.60 10.53 25.32
C GLY A 179 -17.40 10.46 26.26
N LYS A 180 -16.57 9.44 26.15
CA LYS A 180 -15.40 9.20 27.02
C LYS A 180 -14.13 9.89 26.56
N LEU A 181 -14.19 10.63 25.45
CA LEU A 181 -13.04 11.31 24.88
C LEU A 181 -12.95 12.76 25.32
N SER A 182 -11.75 13.19 25.66
CA SER A 182 -11.45 14.61 25.78
C SER A 182 -11.50 15.23 24.38
N MET A 183 -12.31 16.28 24.24
CA MET A 183 -12.43 17.02 22.97
C MET A 183 -11.44 18.19 23.00
N LYS A 184 -10.67 18.35 21.93
CA LYS A 184 -9.95 19.58 21.61
C LYS A 184 -10.67 20.21 20.42
N GLY A 185 -11.68 21.05 20.71
CA GLY A 185 -12.58 21.56 19.67
C GLY A 185 -13.55 20.49 19.16
N PHE A 186 -13.76 20.48 17.85
CA PHE A 186 -14.68 19.55 17.18
C PHE A 186 -14.10 18.11 17.04
N ILE A 187 -12.77 18.00 16.87
CA ILE A 187 -12.11 16.72 16.68
C ILE A 187 -11.65 16.17 18.04
N PRO A 188 -11.96 14.90 18.35
CA PRO A 188 -11.51 14.27 19.59
C PRO A 188 -9.99 14.19 19.69
N ASP A 189 -9.46 14.38 20.91
CA ASP A 189 -8.02 14.24 21.15
C ASP A 189 -7.59 12.77 21.06
N VAL A 190 -6.77 12.46 20.06
CA VAL A 190 -6.23 11.13 19.81
C VAL A 190 -5.42 10.59 21.00
N GLN A 191 -4.78 11.48 21.78
CA GLN A 191 -4.00 11.08 22.96
C GLN A 191 -4.87 10.58 24.11
N SER A 192 -6.14 10.96 24.16
CA SER A 192 -7.10 10.46 25.15
C SER A 192 -7.59 9.03 24.83
N LEU A 193 -7.30 8.53 23.63
CA LEU A 193 -7.67 7.19 23.21
C LEU A 193 -6.81 6.14 23.88
N ARG A 194 -7.43 4.99 24.21
CA ARG A 194 -6.70 3.80 24.68
C ARG A 194 -6.01 3.04 23.55
N VAL A 195 -5.38 3.77 22.63
CA VAL A 195 -4.61 3.18 21.53
C VAL A 195 -3.14 3.09 21.97
N PRO A 196 -2.47 1.96 21.78
CA PRO A 196 -1.07 1.81 22.15
C PRO A 196 -0.17 2.57 21.16
N MET A 197 -0.10 3.90 21.29
CA MET A 197 0.56 4.81 20.34
C MET A 197 2.03 4.45 20.13
N GLN A 198 2.75 4.13 21.22
CA GLN A 198 4.16 3.76 21.10
C GLN A 198 4.35 2.44 20.34
N TYR A 199 3.44 1.47 20.54
CA TYR A 199 3.47 0.23 19.78
C TYR A 199 3.25 0.47 18.29
N LEU A 200 2.25 1.29 17.94
CA LEU A 200 2.00 1.65 16.54
C LEU A 200 3.16 2.45 15.95
N ALA A 201 3.75 3.36 16.71
CA ALA A 201 4.91 4.13 16.28
C ALA A 201 6.13 3.23 16.00
N ASN A 202 6.39 2.28 16.88
CA ASN A 202 7.46 1.30 16.67
C ASN A 202 7.22 0.41 15.44
N LEU A 203 5.96 0.12 15.16
CA LEU A 203 5.58 -0.72 14.02
C LEU A 203 5.60 0.03 12.69
N LEU A 204 5.16 1.30 12.68
CA LEU A 204 4.80 2.02 11.45
C LEU A 204 5.65 3.29 11.19
N ALA A 205 6.38 3.78 12.16
CA ALA A 205 7.06 5.08 12.08
C ALA A 205 8.45 5.11 12.75
N GLY A 206 9.12 3.95 12.90
CA GLY A 206 10.47 3.89 13.49
C GLY A 206 10.56 4.47 14.92
N GLY A 207 9.49 4.31 15.70
CA GLY A 207 9.41 4.82 17.08
C GLY A 207 8.88 6.25 17.23
N ASN A 208 8.73 7.01 16.14
CA ASN A 208 8.19 8.36 16.16
C ASN A 208 6.66 8.35 16.24
N THR A 209 6.09 8.83 17.33
CA THR A 209 4.63 8.85 17.54
C THR A 209 3.92 9.90 16.71
N LYS A 210 4.60 10.97 16.28
CA LYS A 210 3.98 12.10 15.58
C LYS A 210 3.24 11.70 14.30
N PRO A 211 3.82 10.92 13.35
CA PRO A 211 3.12 10.52 12.14
C PRO A 211 1.87 9.66 12.41
N VAL A 212 1.91 8.83 13.46
CA VAL A 212 0.78 7.97 13.84
C VAL A 212 -0.36 8.81 14.42
N ILE A 213 -0.04 9.76 15.30
CA ILE A 213 -1.03 10.69 15.88
C ILE A 213 -1.67 11.53 14.77
N GLU A 214 -0.89 12.06 13.85
CA GLU A 214 -1.39 12.83 12.72
C GLU A 214 -2.31 12.02 11.81
N ALA A 215 -1.93 10.79 11.48
CA ALA A 215 -2.74 9.89 10.67
C ALA A 215 -4.09 9.56 11.35
N LEU A 216 -4.05 9.22 12.64
CA LEU A 216 -5.26 8.93 13.42
C LEU A 216 -6.14 10.18 13.57
N SER A 217 -5.57 11.37 13.80
CA SER A 217 -6.33 12.61 13.89
C SER A 217 -7.09 12.92 12.59
N ARG A 218 -6.44 12.71 11.42
CA ARG A 218 -7.08 12.91 10.12
C ARG A 218 -8.21 11.92 9.85
N LEU A 219 -7.99 10.66 10.18
CA LEU A 219 -9.02 9.63 10.05
C LEU A 219 -10.20 9.85 11.02
N LEU A 220 -9.90 10.37 12.21
CA LEU A 220 -10.91 10.70 13.20
C LEU A 220 -11.74 11.91 12.76
N ALA A 221 -11.08 12.95 12.21
CA ALA A 221 -11.76 14.11 11.64
C ALA A 221 -12.73 13.70 10.53
N GLU A 222 -12.30 12.85 9.59
CA GLU A 222 -13.19 12.32 8.55
C GLU A 222 -14.43 11.67 9.15
N ARG A 223 -14.26 10.76 10.10
CA ARG A 223 -15.40 10.04 10.69
C ARG A 223 -16.30 10.92 11.53
N THR A 224 -15.75 11.86 12.28
CA THR A 224 -16.54 12.75 13.14
C THR A 224 -17.42 13.68 12.30
N ILE A 225 -16.86 14.27 11.24
CA ILE A 225 -17.60 15.12 10.32
C ILE A 225 -18.73 14.35 9.65
N LEU A 226 -18.39 13.22 9.03
CA LEU A 226 -19.39 12.44 8.30
C LEU A 226 -20.51 11.95 9.21
N ARG A 227 -20.21 11.60 10.45
CA ARG A 227 -21.22 11.17 11.41
C ARG A 227 -22.15 12.31 11.81
N LYS A 228 -21.60 13.48 12.16
CA LYS A 228 -22.40 14.67 12.50
C LYS A 228 -23.43 14.96 11.42
N TYR A 229 -23.00 15.06 10.18
CA TYR A 229 -23.90 15.41 9.08
C TYR A 229 -24.81 14.25 8.64
N SER A 230 -24.47 13.00 8.91
CA SER A 230 -25.37 11.86 8.71
C SER A 230 -26.52 11.86 9.73
N ASP A 231 -26.21 12.14 10.98
CA ASP A 231 -27.20 12.14 12.06
C ASP A 231 -28.17 13.32 11.94
N GLU A 232 -27.70 14.51 11.54
CA GLU A 232 -28.51 15.70 11.31
C GLU A 232 -29.46 15.56 10.12
N ALA A 233 -29.07 14.84 9.08
CA ALA A 233 -29.91 14.63 7.90
C ALA A 233 -31.11 13.70 8.14
N GLY A 234 -31.17 12.97 9.26
CA GLY A 234 -32.28 12.08 9.63
C GLY A 234 -32.59 10.97 8.62
N THR A 235 -31.73 10.77 7.67
CA THR A 235 -31.89 9.83 6.57
C THR A 235 -30.70 8.89 6.49
N SER A 236 -30.98 7.61 6.32
CA SER A 236 -30.02 6.61 5.88
C SER A 236 -29.52 6.85 4.43
N GLN A 237 -29.80 7.99 3.86
CA GLN A 237 -29.22 8.42 2.61
C GLN A 237 -27.75 8.77 2.90
N PHE A 238 -26.86 7.92 2.35
CA PHE A 238 -25.44 8.19 2.30
C PHE A 238 -25.22 9.63 1.85
N LEU A 239 -24.53 10.41 2.69
CA LEU A 239 -24.06 11.74 2.31
C LEU A 239 -23.34 11.60 0.97
N THR A 240 -23.96 12.07 -0.09
CA THR A 240 -23.26 12.24 -1.33
C THR A 240 -22.22 13.32 -1.10
N CYS A 241 -20.98 13.10 -1.51
CA CYS A 241 -19.90 14.08 -1.37
C CYS A 241 -20.20 15.41 -2.09
N GLU A 242 -21.32 15.51 -2.77
CA GLU A 242 -21.84 16.73 -3.41
C GLU A 242 -22.51 17.68 -2.40
N ILE A 243 -23.09 17.14 -1.33
CA ILE A 243 -23.82 17.93 -0.32
C ILE A 243 -22.89 18.44 0.79
N LEU A 244 -21.86 17.68 1.14
CA LEU A 244 -20.96 17.99 2.25
C LEU A 244 -20.30 19.39 2.16
N PRO A 245 -19.78 19.85 0.99
CA PRO A 245 -19.22 21.19 0.87
C PRO A 245 -20.21 22.31 1.13
N GLU A 246 -21.49 22.10 0.82
CA GLU A 246 -22.55 23.08 1.05
C GLU A 246 -23.00 23.10 2.51
N GLN A 247 -22.93 21.97 3.19
CA GLN A 247 -23.30 21.81 4.60
C GLN A 247 -22.20 22.27 5.56
N LEU A 248 -20.92 22.10 5.18
CA LEU A 248 -19.78 22.42 6.02
C LEU A 248 -19.46 23.94 5.94
N GLN A 249 -20.35 24.74 6.50
CA GLN A 249 -20.20 26.20 6.54
C GLN A 249 -19.65 26.70 7.88
N ASP A 250 -19.53 25.82 8.87
CA ASP A 250 -18.99 26.17 10.17
C ASP A 250 -17.49 26.50 10.04
N ILE A 251 -17.17 27.77 10.35
CA ILE A 251 -15.81 28.31 10.21
C ILE A 251 -14.84 27.59 11.16
N GLU A 252 -15.30 27.17 12.32
CA GLU A 252 -14.48 26.45 13.29
C GLU A 252 -14.02 25.08 12.76
N GLU A 253 -14.95 24.29 12.24
CA GLU A 253 -14.66 22.97 11.67
C GLU A 253 -13.72 23.06 10.46
N VAL A 254 -13.95 24.03 9.58
CA VAL A 254 -13.08 24.26 8.42
C VAL A 254 -11.67 24.69 8.86
N ASN A 255 -11.55 25.47 9.92
CA ASN A 255 -10.25 25.87 10.45
C ASN A 255 -9.50 24.71 11.10
N GLU A 256 -10.21 23.83 11.82
CA GLU A 256 -9.61 22.60 12.37
C GLU A 256 -9.12 21.66 11.27
N LEU A 257 -9.89 21.49 10.19
CA LEU A 257 -9.44 20.69 9.03
C LEU A 257 -8.21 21.30 8.38
N LYS A 258 -8.17 22.61 8.19
CA LYS A 258 -6.98 23.29 7.67
C LYS A 258 -5.76 23.10 8.56
N ALA A 259 -5.94 23.10 9.88
CA ALA A 259 -4.86 22.84 10.84
C ALA A 259 -4.29 21.40 10.69
N LEU A 260 -5.12 20.43 10.27
CA LEU A 260 -4.68 19.08 9.93
C LEU A 260 -4.11 18.95 8.49
N GLY A 261 -4.15 20.05 7.72
CA GLY A 261 -3.74 20.06 6.31
C GLY A 261 -4.73 19.35 5.38
N LEU A 262 -6.01 19.32 5.73
CA LEU A 262 -7.08 18.73 4.94
C LEU A 262 -8.05 19.81 4.43
N THR A 263 -8.62 19.54 3.27
CA THR A 263 -9.75 20.30 2.72
C THR A 263 -11.05 19.51 2.88
N VAL A 264 -12.20 20.17 2.69
CA VAL A 264 -13.51 19.50 2.67
C VAL A 264 -13.56 18.42 1.56
N GLN A 265 -12.96 18.73 0.41
CA GLN A 265 -12.87 17.78 -0.69
C GLN A 265 -12.04 16.54 -0.31
N ASP A 266 -10.96 16.71 0.46
CA ASP A 266 -10.17 15.58 0.95
C ASP A 266 -10.98 14.65 1.86
N ILE A 267 -11.86 15.20 2.70
CA ILE A 267 -12.76 14.38 3.53
C ILE A 267 -13.70 13.54 2.66
N CYS A 268 -14.27 14.14 1.63
CA CYS A 268 -15.12 13.43 0.67
C CYS A 268 -14.37 12.32 -0.06
N ASP A 269 -13.18 12.63 -0.56
CA ASP A 269 -12.35 11.68 -1.29
C ASP A 269 -11.89 10.53 -0.36
N MET A 270 -11.53 10.84 0.88
CA MET A 270 -11.18 9.85 1.89
C MET A 270 -12.36 8.92 2.20
N HIS A 271 -13.55 9.48 2.41
CA HIS A 271 -14.76 8.68 2.66
C HIS A 271 -15.09 7.78 1.48
N ARG A 272 -15.09 8.32 0.26
CA ARG A 272 -15.33 7.53 -0.96
C ARG A 272 -14.36 6.36 -1.05
N LEU A 273 -13.08 6.59 -0.77
CA LEU A 273 -12.06 5.56 -0.84
C LEU A 273 -12.17 4.53 0.29
N LEU A 274 -12.34 4.98 1.54
CA LEU A 274 -12.25 4.10 2.70
C LEU A 274 -13.54 3.32 2.97
N ALA A 275 -14.70 3.89 2.64
CA ALA A 275 -16.00 3.31 2.96
C ALA A 275 -16.75 2.74 1.75
N ILE A 276 -16.77 3.46 0.61
CA ILE A 276 -17.68 3.20 -0.51
C ILE A 276 -17.00 2.50 -1.68
N ALA A 277 -15.76 2.89 -2.00
CA ALA A 277 -15.10 2.44 -3.24
C ALA A 277 -14.97 0.92 -3.36
N ASP A 278 -15.14 0.43 -4.57
CA ASP A 278 -14.86 -0.94 -4.95
C ASP A 278 -13.36 -1.25 -4.80
N PHE A 279 -13.02 -2.53 -4.72
CA PHE A 279 -11.63 -2.93 -4.60
C PHE A 279 -10.78 -2.47 -5.80
N LYS A 280 -11.35 -2.43 -7.00
CA LYS A 280 -10.67 -1.96 -8.23
C LYS A 280 -10.27 -0.49 -8.17
N ASP A 281 -11.05 0.33 -7.47
CA ASP A 281 -10.78 1.76 -7.31
C ASP A 281 -9.76 2.00 -6.18
N ARG A 282 -9.69 1.07 -5.22
CA ARG A 282 -8.72 1.10 -4.12
C ARG A 282 -7.35 0.53 -4.50
N PHE A 283 -7.33 -0.44 -5.41
CA PHE A 283 -6.12 -1.18 -5.79
C PHE A 283 -5.92 -1.10 -7.30
N VAL A 284 -5.52 0.07 -7.77
CA VAL A 284 -5.26 0.27 -9.19
C VAL A 284 -3.92 -0.37 -9.55
N VAL A 285 -3.99 -1.40 -10.36
CA VAL A 285 -2.83 -2.15 -10.86
C VAL A 285 -2.97 -2.30 -12.37
N PRO A 286 -2.02 -1.84 -13.17
CA PRO A 286 -2.08 -2.00 -14.63
C PRO A 286 -1.93 -3.47 -14.99
N SER A 287 -2.72 -3.93 -15.97
CA SER A 287 -2.56 -5.28 -16.51
C SER A 287 -1.36 -5.33 -17.45
N ALA A 288 -0.48 -6.28 -17.21
CA ALA A 288 0.61 -6.58 -18.13
C ALA A 288 0.14 -7.37 -19.37
N ASN A 289 -1.06 -7.96 -19.31
CA ASN A 289 -1.62 -8.84 -20.34
C ASN A 289 -3.07 -8.50 -20.64
N ARG A 290 -3.31 -7.31 -21.18
CA ARG A 290 -4.68 -6.80 -21.49
C ARG A 290 -5.53 -7.79 -22.30
N ASN A 291 -4.93 -8.51 -23.26
CA ASN A 291 -5.66 -9.44 -24.13
C ASN A 291 -6.15 -10.72 -23.43
N THR A 292 -5.61 -11.03 -22.26
CA THR A 292 -6.00 -12.21 -21.47
C THR A 292 -6.86 -11.84 -20.25
N GLU A 293 -7.01 -10.55 -19.97
CA GLU A 293 -7.69 -10.05 -18.78
C GLU A 293 -9.13 -10.52 -18.68
N ALA A 294 -9.91 -10.41 -19.75
CA ALA A 294 -11.29 -10.87 -19.78
C ALA A 294 -11.41 -12.38 -19.53
N ALA A 295 -10.53 -13.19 -20.10
CA ALA A 295 -10.52 -14.63 -19.90
C ALA A 295 -10.11 -15.01 -18.46
N VAL A 296 -9.18 -14.29 -17.87
CA VAL A 296 -8.72 -14.50 -16.48
C VAL A 296 -9.81 -14.09 -15.49
N LEU A 297 -10.46 -12.95 -15.69
CA LEU A 297 -11.57 -12.46 -14.84
C LEU A 297 -12.79 -13.36 -14.92
N LEU A 298 -13.13 -13.87 -16.10
CA LEU A 298 -14.27 -14.78 -16.31
C LEU A 298 -14.07 -16.17 -15.69
N GLN A 299 -12.81 -16.59 -15.53
CA GLN A 299 -12.48 -17.92 -15.03
C GLN A 299 -12.09 -17.96 -13.54
N GLY A 300 -12.16 -16.82 -12.84
CA GLY A 300 -11.94 -16.70 -11.40
C GLY A 300 -10.56 -17.20 -10.96
N THR A 301 -10.53 -18.07 -9.94
CA THR A 301 -9.29 -18.59 -9.35
C THR A 301 -8.41 -19.43 -10.29
N GLN A 302 -8.92 -19.77 -11.46
CA GLN A 302 -8.15 -20.51 -12.47
C GLN A 302 -7.15 -19.63 -13.22
N GLY A 303 -7.16 -18.32 -13.05
CA GLY A 303 -6.18 -17.40 -13.61
C GLY A 303 -4.73 -17.80 -13.35
N TYR A 304 -4.49 -18.44 -12.23
CA TYR A 304 -3.20 -19.04 -11.90
C TYR A 304 -2.72 -20.11 -12.90
N ASN A 305 -3.66 -20.85 -13.50
CA ASN A 305 -3.37 -21.90 -14.48
C ASN A 305 -3.43 -21.39 -15.91
N LEU A 306 -4.18 -20.32 -16.14
CA LEU A 306 -4.36 -19.74 -17.48
C LEU A 306 -3.26 -18.75 -17.84
N GLY A 307 -2.56 -18.28 -16.88
CA GLY A 307 -1.27 -17.63 -17.13
C GLY A 307 -0.33 -18.49 -17.95
N GLY A 308 -0.82 -19.63 -18.39
CA GLY A 308 -0.28 -20.47 -19.44
C GLY A 308 -0.45 -19.95 -20.84
N GLY A 309 -1.03 -18.78 -21.06
CA GLY A 309 -0.92 -18.09 -22.33
C GLY A 309 0.57 -17.94 -22.71
N GLU A 310 0.83 -18.01 -23.99
CA GLU A 310 2.18 -17.99 -24.54
C GLU A 310 3.05 -16.84 -24.03
N ASN A 311 2.39 -15.71 -23.74
CA ASN A 311 3.05 -14.50 -23.21
C ASN A 311 3.54 -14.65 -21.77
N MET A 312 2.81 -15.35 -20.90
CA MET A 312 3.30 -15.62 -19.54
C MET A 312 4.38 -16.69 -19.51
N ARG A 313 4.34 -17.65 -20.44
CA ARG A 313 5.44 -18.59 -20.63
C ARG A 313 6.70 -17.87 -21.09
N ARG A 314 6.59 -17.01 -22.12
CA ARG A 314 7.73 -16.21 -22.61
C ARG A 314 8.28 -15.28 -21.53
N ARG A 315 7.42 -14.68 -20.72
CA ARG A 315 7.84 -13.80 -19.62
C ARG A 315 8.48 -14.61 -18.47
N ALA A 316 7.90 -15.73 -18.09
CA ALA A 316 8.51 -16.65 -17.14
C ALA A 316 9.86 -17.18 -17.66
N ASP A 317 9.95 -17.52 -18.94
CA ASP A 317 11.17 -17.98 -19.58
C ASP A 317 12.21 -16.87 -19.70
N SER A 318 11.80 -15.62 -19.98
CA SER A 318 12.71 -14.47 -20.02
C SER A 318 13.22 -14.06 -18.64
N LEU A 319 12.36 -14.16 -17.61
CA LEU A 319 12.73 -13.84 -16.22
C LEU A 319 13.59 -14.93 -15.55
N PHE A 320 13.39 -16.19 -15.93
CA PHE A 320 14.04 -17.31 -15.27
C PHE A 320 15.08 -18.02 -16.15
N GLY A 321 15.25 -17.61 -17.40
CA GLY A 321 16.25 -18.13 -18.34
C GLY A 321 16.11 -19.63 -18.68
N ALA A 322 14.98 -20.25 -18.33
CA ALA A 322 14.63 -21.64 -18.66
C ALA A 322 13.15 -21.93 -18.31
N PRO A 323 12.51 -22.94 -18.92
CA PRO A 323 11.17 -23.40 -18.53
C PRO A 323 11.12 -23.68 -17.04
N VAL A 324 10.15 -23.05 -16.34
CA VAL A 324 10.06 -23.13 -14.88
C VAL A 324 9.72 -24.57 -14.46
N PRO A 325 10.63 -25.32 -13.83
CA PRO A 325 10.46 -26.76 -13.59
C PRO A 325 9.28 -27.15 -12.70
N TRP A 326 8.71 -26.19 -11.94
CA TRP A 326 7.55 -26.47 -11.08
C TRP A 326 6.28 -26.78 -11.88
N ARG A 327 6.22 -26.39 -13.16
CA ARG A 327 5.10 -26.77 -14.04
C ARG A 327 5.21 -28.19 -14.60
N THR A 328 6.41 -28.72 -14.77
CA THR A 328 6.62 -30.05 -15.31
C THR A 328 6.50 -31.17 -14.27
N ARG A 329 6.57 -30.83 -12.97
CA ARG A 329 6.47 -31.81 -11.88
C ARG A 329 5.06 -32.14 -11.40
N ARG A 330 4.01 -31.43 -11.86
CA ARG A 330 2.60 -31.75 -11.55
C ARG A 330 1.94 -32.72 -12.53
N SER A 331 2.65 -33.20 -13.54
CA SER A 331 2.15 -34.20 -14.50
C SER A 331 2.77 -35.59 -14.28
N ARG A 332 3.22 -35.88 -13.05
CA ARG A 332 3.57 -37.25 -12.64
C ARG A 332 2.94 -37.58 -11.30
#